data_767a6711a2d1ab72a5a226989ad7f71f
#
_entry.id   767a6711a2d1ab72a5a226989ad7f71f
#
_cell.length_a   1.000
_cell.length_b   1.000
_cell.length_c   1.000
_cell.angle_alpha   90.00
_cell.angle_beta   90.00
_cell.angle_gamma   90.00
#
_symmetry.space_group_name_H-M   'P 1'
#
loop_
_entity.id
_entity.type
_entity.pdbx_description
1 polymer ?
#
loop_
_entity_poly.entity_id
_entity_poly.type
_entity_poly.pdbx_seq_one_letter_code
_entity_poly.pdbx_strand_id
1 'polypeptide(L)'
;MNINEVYLRIIETENDSDVVKLAKKEVMVIPILINAMLDENNCRAQNILIDLSEQTPLLVYPYFQYIIQALDRYDNFTAWNTWRIIANLLIVDYLEMWEEIKDKYFAA
;
A
#
# COMPACT_ATOMS: atom_id res chain seq x y z
N MET A 1 -18.67 9.96 1.33
CA MET A 1 -19.02 8.55 1.03
C MET A 1 -18.71 7.67 2.22
N ASN A 2 -19.54 6.67 2.46
CA ASN A 2 -19.20 5.65 3.47
C ASN A 2 -18.27 4.60 2.87
N ILE A 3 -17.73 3.72 3.72
CA ILE A 3 -16.72 2.74 3.30
C ILE A 3 -17.26 1.76 2.25
N ASN A 4 -18.53 1.39 2.35
CA ASN A 4 -19.14 0.46 1.38
C ASN A 4 -19.26 1.09 0.00
N GLU A 5 -19.62 2.36 -0.06
CA GLU A 5 -19.71 3.09 -1.34
C GLU A 5 -18.33 3.21 -2.00
N VAL A 6 -17.29 3.50 -1.20
CA VAL A 6 -15.93 3.59 -1.70
C VAL A 6 -15.46 2.24 -2.22
N TYR A 7 -15.73 1.17 -1.47
CA TYR A 7 -15.36 -0.19 -1.87
C TYR A 7 -16.00 -0.59 -3.21
N LEU A 8 -17.31 -0.32 -3.36
CA LEU A 8 -18.03 -0.61 -4.60
C LEU A 8 -17.46 0.21 -5.77
N ARG A 9 -17.11 1.45 -5.52
CA ARG A 9 -16.55 2.30 -6.56
C ARG A 9 -15.21 1.79 -7.06
N ILE A 10 -14.37 1.26 -6.17
CA ILE A 10 -13.10 0.63 -6.54
C ILE A 10 -13.37 -0.59 -7.44
N ILE A 11 -14.30 -1.45 -7.04
CA ILE A 11 -14.64 -2.66 -7.80
C ILE A 11 -15.17 -2.30 -9.19
N GLU A 12 -16.01 -1.28 -9.29
CA GLU A 12 -16.61 -0.85 -10.55
C GLU A 12 -15.63 -0.13 -11.47
N THR A 13 -14.52 0.36 -10.94
CA THR A 13 -13.50 1.09 -11.70
C THR A 13 -12.52 0.08 -12.29
N GLU A 14 -12.60 -0.15 -13.60
CA GLU A 14 -11.78 -1.16 -14.28
C GLU A 14 -10.33 -0.75 -14.44
N ASN A 15 -10.07 0.53 -14.66
CA ASN A 15 -8.74 1.02 -14.95
C ASN A 15 -8.02 1.39 -13.65
N ASP A 16 -6.85 0.78 -13.40
CA ASP A 16 -6.07 1.02 -12.17
C ASP A 16 -5.64 2.47 -12.02
N SER A 17 -5.32 3.16 -13.11
CA SER A 17 -4.95 4.56 -13.03
C SER A 17 -6.10 5.45 -12.57
N ASP A 18 -7.34 5.06 -12.84
CA ASP A 18 -8.51 5.77 -12.36
C ASP A 18 -8.73 5.54 -10.87
N VAL A 19 -8.39 4.35 -10.36
CA VAL A 19 -8.41 4.09 -8.92
C VAL A 19 -7.33 4.93 -8.22
N VAL A 20 -6.15 5.08 -8.82
CA VAL A 20 -5.10 5.96 -8.29
C VAL A 20 -5.61 7.39 -8.18
N LYS A 21 -6.29 7.89 -9.21
CA LYS A 21 -6.89 9.23 -9.18
C LYS A 21 -7.97 9.35 -8.10
N LEU A 22 -8.79 8.31 -7.95
CA LEU A 22 -9.82 8.28 -6.91
C LEU A 22 -9.19 8.35 -5.52
N ALA A 23 -8.10 7.65 -5.28
CA ALA A 23 -7.40 7.64 -4.00
C ALA A 23 -6.88 9.03 -3.61
N LYS A 24 -6.50 9.84 -4.57
CA LYS A 24 -6.04 11.21 -4.32
C LYS A 24 -7.16 12.13 -3.86
N LYS A 25 -8.39 11.82 -4.22
CA LYS A 25 -9.59 12.61 -3.85
C LYS A 25 -10.28 12.02 -2.63
N GLU A 26 -10.34 10.70 -2.54
CA GLU A 26 -11.01 9.97 -1.48
C GLU A 26 -9.99 9.11 -0.75
N VAL A 27 -9.47 9.63 0.38
CA VAL A 27 -8.38 8.99 1.12
C VAL A 27 -8.75 7.63 1.70
N MET A 28 -10.04 7.33 1.86
CA MET A 28 -10.49 6.01 2.34
C MET A 28 -10.14 4.88 1.38
N VAL A 29 -9.85 5.19 0.12
CA VAL A 29 -9.42 4.19 -0.86
C VAL A 29 -8.14 3.48 -0.41
N ILE A 30 -7.20 4.22 0.21
CA ILE A 30 -5.90 3.68 0.58
C ILE A 30 -6.01 2.57 1.63
N PRO A 31 -6.68 2.76 2.78
CA PRO A 31 -6.81 1.66 3.75
C PRO A 31 -7.60 0.47 3.19
N ILE A 32 -8.55 0.70 2.29
CA ILE A 32 -9.28 -0.40 1.65
C ILE A 32 -8.32 -1.24 0.80
N LEU A 33 -7.45 -0.58 0.02
CA LEU A 33 -6.45 -1.27 -0.79
C LEU A 33 -5.44 -2.03 0.09
N ILE A 34 -5.03 -1.44 1.21
CA ILE A 34 -4.10 -2.08 2.14
C ILE A 34 -4.73 -3.33 2.74
N ASN A 35 -5.99 -3.26 3.16
CA ASN A 35 -6.70 -4.42 3.69
C ASN A 35 -6.85 -5.51 2.62
N ALA A 36 -7.13 -5.15 1.38
CA ALA A 36 -7.21 -6.11 0.28
C ALA A 36 -5.87 -6.80 0.06
N MET A 37 -4.76 -6.07 0.15
CA MET A 37 -3.43 -6.65 0.05
C MET A 37 -3.13 -7.59 1.21
N LEU A 38 -3.43 -7.18 2.44
CA LEU A 38 -3.08 -7.94 3.65
C LEU A 38 -3.97 -9.15 3.86
N ASP A 39 -5.29 -9.00 3.67
CA ASP A 39 -6.26 -10.03 4.03
C ASP A 39 -6.61 -10.94 2.86
N GLU A 40 -6.58 -10.41 1.64
CA GLU A 40 -6.99 -11.15 0.45
C GLU A 40 -5.84 -11.46 -0.50
N ASN A 41 -4.63 -10.98 -0.22
CA ASN A 41 -3.47 -11.11 -1.12
C ASN A 41 -3.80 -10.62 -2.54
N ASN A 42 -4.52 -9.52 -2.64
CA ASN A 42 -5.08 -9.01 -3.89
C ASN A 42 -3.99 -8.35 -4.75
N CYS A 43 -3.69 -8.94 -5.91
CA CYS A 43 -2.65 -8.43 -6.80
C CYS A 43 -2.97 -7.06 -7.37
N ARG A 44 -4.23 -6.79 -7.67
CA ARG A 44 -4.65 -5.48 -8.18
C ARG A 44 -4.40 -4.39 -7.15
N ALA A 45 -4.73 -4.66 -5.88
CA ALA A 45 -4.47 -3.72 -4.79
C ALA A 45 -2.99 -3.45 -4.64
N GLN A 46 -2.15 -4.47 -4.76
CA GLN A 46 -0.70 -4.33 -4.70
C GLN A 46 -0.19 -3.39 -5.79
N ASN A 47 -0.62 -3.60 -7.03
CA ASN A 47 -0.20 -2.79 -8.17
C ASN A 47 -0.63 -1.34 -8.04
N ILE A 48 -1.85 -1.10 -7.57
CA ILE A 48 -2.36 0.25 -7.34
C ILE A 48 -1.57 0.94 -6.22
N LEU A 49 -1.25 0.23 -5.14
CA LEU A 49 -0.44 0.78 -4.05
C LEU A 49 0.98 1.11 -4.49
N ILE A 50 1.58 0.32 -5.37
CA ILE A 50 2.88 0.63 -5.94
C ILE A 50 2.80 1.97 -6.69
N ASP A 51 1.81 2.13 -7.56
CA ASP A 51 1.64 3.37 -8.33
C ASP A 51 1.39 4.58 -7.42
N LEU A 52 0.54 4.41 -6.41
CA LEU A 52 0.28 5.48 -5.43
C LEU A 52 1.54 5.86 -4.67
N SER A 53 2.34 4.89 -4.25
CA SER A 53 3.56 5.16 -3.50
C SER A 53 4.62 5.85 -4.36
N GLU A 54 4.63 5.61 -5.67
CA GLU A 54 5.51 6.33 -6.59
C GLU A 54 5.06 7.78 -6.82
N GLN A 55 3.76 7.97 -7.01
CA GLN A 55 3.21 9.29 -7.38
C GLN A 55 2.98 10.19 -6.18
N THR A 56 2.49 9.61 -5.08
CA THR A 56 2.10 10.36 -3.88
C THR A 56 2.53 9.61 -2.62
N PRO A 57 3.84 9.44 -2.40
CA PRO A 57 4.32 8.63 -1.26
C PRO A 57 3.81 9.14 0.09
N LEU A 58 3.62 10.45 0.25
CA LEU A 58 3.13 11.02 1.51
C LEU A 58 1.71 10.60 1.86
N LEU A 59 0.88 10.27 0.87
CA LEU A 59 -0.47 9.74 1.13
C LEU A 59 -0.45 8.31 1.64
N VAL A 60 0.54 7.53 1.23
CA VAL A 60 0.66 6.12 1.60
C VAL A 60 1.50 5.93 2.86
N TYR A 61 2.44 6.81 3.11
CA TYR A 61 3.39 6.71 4.23
C TYR A 61 2.73 6.51 5.61
N PRO A 62 1.59 7.15 5.96
CA PRO A 62 0.97 6.92 7.26
C PRO A 62 0.61 5.46 7.54
N TYR A 63 0.50 4.65 6.49
CA TYR A 63 0.16 3.22 6.59
C TYR A 63 1.38 2.30 6.53
N PHE A 64 2.58 2.85 6.65
CA PHE A 64 3.85 2.12 6.50
C PHE A 64 3.89 0.86 7.38
N GLN A 65 3.53 0.98 8.66
CA GLN A 65 3.58 -0.14 9.59
C GLN A 65 2.57 -1.25 9.24
N TYR A 66 1.45 -0.89 8.65
CA TYR A 66 0.48 -1.88 8.17
C TYR A 66 0.98 -2.58 6.92
N ILE A 67 1.59 -1.83 6.01
CA ILE A 67 2.09 -2.37 4.75
C ILE A 67 3.18 -3.41 5.00
N ILE A 68 4.10 -3.15 5.92
CA ILE A 68 5.18 -4.09 6.20
C ILE A 68 4.69 -5.42 6.78
N GLN A 69 3.48 -5.48 7.33
CA GLN A 69 2.90 -6.75 7.80
C GLN A 69 2.77 -7.78 6.69
N ALA A 70 2.69 -7.32 5.44
CA ALA A 70 2.66 -8.24 4.30
C ALA A 70 3.94 -9.07 4.19
N LEU A 71 5.07 -8.55 4.67
CA LEU A 71 6.34 -9.28 4.68
C LEU A 71 6.31 -10.46 5.66
N ASP A 72 5.53 -10.35 6.73
CA ASP A 72 5.37 -11.42 7.72
C ASP A 72 4.36 -12.48 7.27
N ARG A 73 3.36 -12.08 6.47
CA ARG A 73 2.26 -12.94 6.04
C ARG A 73 2.54 -13.69 4.75
N TYR A 74 3.32 -13.09 3.86
CA TYR A 74 3.50 -13.59 2.51
C TYR A 74 4.97 -13.64 2.13
N ASP A 75 5.30 -14.61 1.29
CA ASP A 75 6.55 -14.66 0.56
C ASP A 75 6.23 -14.54 -0.94
N ASN A 76 7.18 -14.73 -1.84
CA ASN A 76 6.97 -14.67 -3.30
C ASN A 76 6.67 -13.26 -3.81
N PHE A 77 5.70 -13.17 -4.73
CA PHE A 77 5.39 -11.91 -5.42
C PHE A 77 4.83 -10.84 -4.50
N THR A 78 4.04 -11.22 -3.51
CA THR A 78 3.47 -10.24 -2.59
C THR A 78 4.55 -9.58 -1.76
N ALA A 79 5.52 -10.37 -1.27
CA ALA A 79 6.67 -9.80 -0.55
C ALA A 79 7.48 -8.87 -1.47
N TRP A 80 7.71 -9.29 -2.72
CA TRP A 80 8.42 -8.49 -3.71
C TRP A 80 7.72 -7.15 -3.96
N ASN A 81 6.40 -7.19 -4.19
CA ASN A 81 5.61 -5.98 -4.39
C ASN A 81 5.61 -5.09 -3.15
N THR A 82 5.55 -5.69 -1.96
CA THR A 82 5.62 -4.96 -0.70
C THR A 82 6.95 -4.21 -0.57
N TRP A 83 8.07 -4.85 -0.93
CA TRP A 83 9.38 -4.20 -0.93
C TRP A 83 9.42 -3.02 -1.92
N ARG A 84 8.75 -3.11 -3.05
CA ARG A 84 8.67 -2.00 -4.01
C ARG A 84 7.93 -0.81 -3.41
N ILE A 85 6.83 -1.06 -2.69
CA ILE A 85 6.09 -0.01 -1.99
C ILE A 85 6.99 0.62 -0.92
N ILE A 86 7.64 -0.20 -0.10
CA ILE A 86 8.53 0.26 0.96
C ILE A 86 9.65 1.15 0.38
N ALA A 87 10.28 0.71 -0.71
CA ALA A 87 11.35 1.48 -1.34
C ALA A 87 10.86 2.88 -1.75
N ASN A 88 9.65 2.98 -2.28
CA ASN A 88 9.06 4.27 -2.65
C ASN A 88 8.81 5.15 -1.42
N LEU A 89 8.41 4.54 -0.30
CA LEU A 89 8.11 5.28 0.93
C LEU A 89 9.36 5.73 1.69
N LEU A 90 10.49 5.06 1.50
CA LEU A 90 11.74 5.44 2.16
C LEU A 90 12.21 6.84 1.75
N ILE A 91 11.81 7.31 0.58
CA ILE A 91 12.12 8.65 0.09
C ILE A 91 11.54 9.72 1.03
N VAL A 92 10.42 9.42 1.69
CA VAL A 92 9.70 10.35 2.57
C VAL A 92 9.63 9.85 4.01
N ASP A 93 10.56 8.98 4.41
CA ASP A 93 10.55 8.37 5.75
C ASP A 93 10.99 9.36 6.84
N TYR A 94 10.22 10.44 7.00
CA TYR A 94 10.53 11.52 7.93
C TYR A 94 10.40 11.11 9.41
N LEU A 95 9.67 10.03 9.70
CA LEU A 95 9.55 9.48 11.05
C LEU A 95 10.61 8.41 11.33
N GLU A 96 11.47 8.13 10.38
CA GLU A 96 12.54 7.12 10.50
C GLU A 96 12.00 5.74 10.90
N MET A 97 10.80 5.40 10.42
CA MET A 97 10.18 4.11 10.74
C MET A 97 11.00 2.93 10.23
N TRP A 98 11.71 3.11 9.13
CA TRP A 98 12.59 2.08 8.59
C TRP A 98 13.70 1.71 9.58
N GLU A 99 14.28 2.68 10.27
CA GLU A 99 15.34 2.42 11.25
C GLU A 99 14.88 1.52 12.38
N GLU A 100 13.61 1.60 12.76
CA GLU A 100 13.05 0.77 13.83
C GLU A 100 12.83 -0.67 13.40
N ILE A 101 12.60 -0.93 12.11
CA ILE A 101 12.19 -2.24 11.62
C ILE A 101 13.24 -2.95 10.77
N LYS A 102 14.24 -2.23 10.25
CA LYS A 102 15.20 -2.81 9.30
C LYS A 102 15.92 -4.03 9.84
N ASP A 103 16.25 -4.04 11.12
CA ASP A 103 17.00 -5.12 11.74
C ASP A 103 16.21 -6.41 11.76
N LYS A 104 14.88 -6.34 11.82
CA LYS A 104 14.02 -7.51 11.74
C LYS A 104 14.17 -8.25 10.42
N TYR A 105 14.42 -7.52 9.33
CA TYR A 105 14.46 -8.09 7.98
C TYR A 105 15.88 -8.30 7.45
N PHE A 106 16.85 -7.56 7.95
CA PHE A 106 18.23 -7.59 7.46
C PHE A 106 19.26 -7.98 8.50
N ALA A 107 18.86 -8.24 9.73
CA ALA A 107 19.79 -8.75 10.75
C ALA A 107 20.24 -10.14 10.34
N ALA A 108 21.54 -10.32 10.31
CA ALA A 108 22.12 -11.62 10.04
C ALA A 108 22.01 -12.54 11.25
#